data_210bf361bc7e4fffc8deda60660f82df
#
_entry.id   210bf361bc7e4fffc8deda60660f82df
#
_cell.length_a   1.000
_cell.length_b   1.000
_cell.length_c   1.000
_cell.angle_alpha   90.00
_cell.angle_beta   90.00
_cell.angle_gamma   90.00
#
_symmetry.space_group_name_H-M   'P 1'
#
loop_
_entity.id
_entity.type
_entity.pdbx_description
1 polymer ?
#
loop_
_entity_poly.entity_id
_entity_poly.type
_entity_poly.pdbx_seq_one_letter_code
_entity_poly.pdbx_strand_id
1 'polypeptide(L)'
;NPTGCDLTPTQWAQVVQVVKTRGLVAFLDMAYQGFGDGIAQDGAVIGQFLAADLRFFVSTSFSKSFSLYGERVGALSVVCGDSDEAARVLSQLKIVIRTNYSNPPTFGAQVVATVLTTPGLRALWEQDLGGMRERIRAMRQALVAKLRTAGVQGELDYITEQKGMFSYSGLSKAQMLR
;
A
#
# COMPACT_ATOMS: atom_id res chain seq x y z
N ASN A 1 -0.31 7.10 -3.80
CA ASN A 1 0.68 7.95 -3.18
C ASN A 1 1.39 8.76 -4.26
N PRO A 2 1.41 10.10 -4.19
CA PRO A 2 0.92 10.95 -3.08
C PRO A 2 -0.48 11.55 -3.27
N THR A 3 -1.22 11.21 -4.31
CA THR A 3 -2.46 11.91 -4.70
C THR A 3 -3.72 11.40 -4.00
N GLY A 4 -3.70 10.17 -3.49
CA GLY A 4 -4.89 9.50 -2.99
C GLY A 4 -5.77 8.85 -4.07
N CYS A 5 -5.35 8.90 -5.33
CA CYS A 5 -6.06 8.27 -6.44
C CYS A 5 -5.54 6.86 -6.68
N ASP A 6 -6.43 5.88 -6.63
CA ASP A 6 -6.15 4.49 -6.92
C ASP A 6 -6.77 4.08 -8.27
N LEU A 7 -6.16 3.11 -8.93
CA LEU A 7 -6.71 2.51 -10.13
C LEU A 7 -7.91 1.61 -9.78
N THR A 8 -8.91 1.64 -10.64
CA THR A 8 -10.02 0.69 -10.55
C THR A 8 -9.57 -0.72 -10.94
N PRO A 9 -10.32 -1.79 -10.55
CA PRO A 9 -9.99 -3.15 -10.96
C PRO A 9 -9.85 -3.32 -12.49
N THR A 10 -10.67 -2.63 -13.27
CA THR A 10 -10.59 -2.64 -14.74
C THR A 10 -9.32 -1.97 -15.25
N GLN A 11 -8.92 -0.85 -14.67
CA GLN A 11 -7.67 -0.18 -15.03
C GLN A 11 -6.45 -1.04 -14.64
N TRP A 12 -6.50 -1.71 -13.50
CA TRP A 12 -5.46 -2.68 -13.12
C TRP A 12 -5.35 -3.83 -14.13
N ALA A 13 -6.46 -4.37 -14.63
CA ALA A 13 -6.43 -5.39 -15.68
C ALA A 13 -5.76 -4.87 -16.96
N GLN A 14 -5.97 -3.61 -17.33
CA GLN A 14 -5.29 -2.98 -18.46
C GLN A 14 -3.78 -2.84 -18.22
N VAL A 15 -3.38 -2.43 -17.00
CA VAL A 15 -1.95 -2.34 -16.61
C VAL A 15 -1.29 -3.71 -16.70
N VAL A 16 -1.93 -4.75 -16.14
CA VAL A 16 -1.44 -6.15 -16.20
C VAL A 16 -1.22 -6.58 -17.66
N GLN A 17 -2.18 -6.27 -18.55
CA GLN A 17 -2.06 -6.60 -19.96
C GLN A 17 -0.89 -5.88 -20.63
N VAL A 18 -0.66 -4.61 -20.33
CA VAL A 18 0.49 -3.84 -20.85
C VAL A 18 1.80 -4.43 -20.34
N VAL A 19 1.91 -4.72 -19.04
CA VAL A 19 3.09 -5.35 -18.42
C VAL A 19 3.41 -6.67 -19.13
N LYS A 20 2.40 -7.52 -19.33
CA LYS A 20 2.54 -8.81 -20.03
C LYS A 20 2.99 -8.65 -21.46
N THR A 21 2.32 -7.81 -22.23
CA THR A 21 2.60 -7.61 -23.67
C THR A 21 3.99 -7.01 -23.91
N ARG A 22 4.43 -6.15 -23.00
CA ARG A 22 5.72 -5.46 -23.12
C ARG A 22 6.87 -6.22 -22.46
N GLY A 23 6.61 -7.35 -21.80
CA GLY A 23 7.63 -8.11 -21.06
C GLY A 23 8.27 -7.31 -19.92
N LEU A 24 7.51 -6.45 -19.25
CA LEU A 24 8.02 -5.61 -18.19
C LEU A 24 8.07 -6.39 -16.87
N VAL A 25 9.03 -6.04 -16.01
CA VAL A 25 9.07 -6.51 -14.62
C VAL A 25 8.39 -5.47 -13.74
N ALA A 26 7.27 -5.84 -13.13
CA ALA A 26 6.53 -4.95 -12.25
C ALA A 26 7.11 -4.97 -10.83
N PHE A 27 7.04 -3.81 -10.17
CA PHE A 27 7.34 -3.65 -8.75
C PHE A 27 6.15 -2.96 -8.08
N LEU A 28 5.40 -3.72 -7.28
CA LEU A 28 4.23 -3.22 -6.55
C LEU A 28 4.68 -2.72 -5.17
N ASP A 29 4.56 -1.42 -4.93
CA ASP A 29 4.91 -0.80 -3.65
C ASP A 29 3.64 -0.57 -2.81
N MET A 30 3.48 -1.34 -1.73
CA MET A 30 2.28 -1.40 -0.90
C MET A 30 2.55 -0.86 0.50
N ALA A 31 2.75 0.44 0.61
CA ALA A 31 3.02 1.08 1.91
C ALA A 31 1.75 1.39 2.73
N TYR A 32 0.56 1.32 2.12
CA TYR A 32 -0.70 1.79 2.71
C TYR A 32 -1.85 0.77 2.58
N GLN A 33 -1.53 -0.50 2.42
CA GLN A 33 -2.54 -1.57 2.35
C GLN A 33 -3.41 -1.56 3.61
N GLY A 34 -4.72 -1.63 3.43
CA GLY A 34 -5.73 -1.56 4.48
C GLY A 34 -6.31 -0.18 4.75
N PHE A 35 -5.72 0.89 4.20
CA PHE A 35 -6.23 2.26 4.33
C PHE A 35 -7.16 2.71 3.20
N GLY A 36 -7.26 1.95 2.12
CA GLY A 36 -8.20 2.19 1.02
C GLY A 36 -9.57 1.63 1.31
N ASP A 37 -9.84 0.43 0.87
CA ASP A 37 -11.12 -0.27 1.04
C ASP A 37 -11.01 -1.46 2.01
N GLY A 38 -9.82 -1.90 2.34
CA GLY A 38 -9.54 -3.01 3.24
C GLY A 38 -8.30 -3.79 2.82
N ILE A 39 -7.82 -4.67 3.69
CA ILE A 39 -6.58 -5.43 3.46
C ILE A 39 -6.68 -6.30 2.21
N ALA A 40 -7.80 -7.03 2.05
CA ALA A 40 -8.01 -7.92 0.92
C ALA A 40 -8.27 -7.13 -0.38
N GLN A 41 -9.08 -6.08 -0.31
CA GLN A 41 -9.43 -5.25 -1.46
C GLN A 41 -8.20 -4.50 -2.00
N ASP A 42 -7.43 -3.88 -1.13
CA ASP A 42 -6.22 -3.14 -1.51
C ASP A 42 -5.12 -4.08 -2.06
N GLY A 43 -5.09 -5.34 -1.58
CA GLY A 43 -4.18 -6.37 -2.06
C GLY A 43 -4.64 -7.13 -3.32
N ALA A 44 -5.85 -6.90 -3.80
CA ALA A 44 -6.44 -7.69 -4.90
C ALA A 44 -5.64 -7.60 -6.22
N VAL A 45 -4.89 -6.52 -6.43
CA VAL A 45 -4.01 -6.36 -7.59
C VAL A 45 -2.97 -7.47 -7.69
N ILE A 46 -2.45 -7.98 -6.57
CA ILE A 46 -1.49 -9.09 -6.56
C ILE A 46 -2.10 -10.33 -7.23
N GLY A 47 -3.37 -10.62 -6.93
CA GLY A 47 -4.09 -11.73 -7.56
C GLY A 47 -4.23 -11.59 -9.08
N GLN A 48 -4.39 -10.37 -9.60
CA GLN A 48 -4.45 -10.14 -11.05
C GLN A 48 -3.11 -10.42 -11.74
N PHE A 49 -1.99 -10.01 -11.12
CA PHE A 49 -0.65 -10.31 -11.63
C PHE A 49 -0.34 -11.81 -11.60
N LEU A 50 -0.74 -12.50 -10.51
CA LEU A 50 -0.61 -13.96 -10.38
C LEU A 50 -1.44 -14.70 -11.43
N ALA A 51 -2.69 -14.31 -11.63
CA ALA A 51 -3.57 -14.91 -12.64
C ALA A 51 -3.07 -14.72 -14.08
N ALA A 52 -2.27 -13.70 -14.33
CA ALA A 52 -1.62 -13.45 -15.61
C ALA A 52 -0.30 -14.19 -15.80
N ASP A 53 0.13 -15.00 -14.83
CA ASP A 53 1.40 -15.74 -14.81
C ASP A 53 2.62 -14.81 -14.98
N LEU A 54 2.61 -13.70 -14.27
CA LEU A 54 3.69 -12.71 -14.28
C LEU A 54 4.65 -12.92 -13.11
N ARG A 55 5.94 -12.62 -13.37
CA ARG A 55 6.97 -12.50 -12.35
C ARG A 55 7.08 -11.03 -11.95
N PHE A 56 7.03 -10.75 -10.64
CA PHE A 56 7.02 -9.39 -10.15
C PHE A 56 7.50 -9.30 -8.70
N PHE A 57 7.76 -8.07 -8.27
CA PHE A 57 8.15 -7.76 -6.90
C PHE A 57 6.98 -7.10 -6.16
N VAL A 58 6.88 -7.37 -4.86
CA VAL A 58 5.97 -6.66 -3.95
C VAL A 58 6.76 -6.19 -2.76
N SER A 59 6.80 -4.88 -2.52
CA SER A 59 7.27 -4.33 -1.25
C SER A 59 6.08 -3.97 -0.36
N THR A 60 6.13 -4.40 0.88
CA THR A 60 5.12 -4.08 1.89
C THR A 60 5.77 -3.36 3.06
N SER A 61 5.28 -2.18 3.40
CA SER A 61 5.74 -1.44 4.57
C SER A 61 4.78 -1.61 5.74
N PHE A 62 5.31 -1.83 6.92
CA PHE A 62 4.54 -1.89 8.17
C PHE A 62 4.61 -0.59 8.98
N SER A 63 5.25 0.44 8.43
CA SER A 63 5.37 1.74 9.11
C SER A 63 4.02 2.36 9.45
N LYS A 64 3.02 2.26 8.56
CA LYS A 64 1.71 2.90 8.73
C LYS A 64 0.69 1.94 9.31
N SER A 65 0.53 0.76 8.70
CA SER A 65 -0.48 -0.22 9.12
C SER A 65 -0.25 -0.83 10.52
N PHE A 66 0.99 -0.76 11.03
CA PHE A 66 1.37 -1.17 12.39
C PHE A 66 1.87 -0.02 13.25
N SER A 67 1.87 1.22 12.74
CA SER A 67 2.44 2.39 13.43
C SER A 67 3.91 2.23 13.84
N LEU A 68 4.65 1.38 13.13
CA LEU A 68 6.07 1.06 13.41
C LEU A 68 7.04 1.93 12.61
N TYR A 69 6.78 3.23 12.54
CA TYR A 69 7.57 4.18 11.74
C TYR A 69 9.07 4.15 12.04
N GLY A 70 9.43 4.12 13.31
CA GLY A 70 10.81 4.14 13.79
C GLY A 70 11.54 2.81 13.64
N GLU A 71 10.80 1.70 13.60
CA GLU A 71 11.38 0.35 13.55
C GLU A 71 11.94 -0.04 12.17
N ARG A 72 11.63 0.74 11.13
CA ARG A 72 12.14 0.51 9.77
C ARG A 72 11.88 -0.91 9.25
N VAL A 73 10.65 -1.41 9.41
CA VAL A 73 10.27 -2.77 9.07
C VAL A 73 9.35 -2.81 7.85
N GLY A 74 9.65 -3.73 6.96
CA GLY A 74 8.91 -4.05 5.75
C GLY A 74 9.23 -5.45 5.27
N ALA A 75 8.59 -5.88 4.20
CA ALA A 75 8.84 -7.16 3.56
C ALA A 75 8.98 -6.98 2.05
N LEU A 76 9.91 -7.70 1.44
CA LEU A 76 10.02 -7.87 0.00
C LEU A 76 9.58 -9.29 -0.35
N SER A 77 8.59 -9.41 -1.23
CA SER A 77 8.18 -10.66 -1.83
C SER A 77 8.54 -10.66 -3.30
N VAL A 78 9.06 -11.77 -3.80
CA VAL A 78 9.40 -11.97 -5.21
C VAL A 78 8.61 -13.15 -5.74
N VAL A 79 7.76 -12.90 -6.71
CA VAL A 79 6.99 -13.94 -7.40
C VAL A 79 7.84 -14.49 -8.53
N CYS A 80 8.16 -15.79 -8.45
CA CYS A 80 8.99 -16.54 -9.38
C CYS A 80 8.13 -17.55 -10.16
N GLY A 81 8.67 -18.10 -11.24
CA GLY A 81 7.97 -19.07 -12.06
C GLY A 81 7.89 -20.46 -11.40
N ASP A 82 8.90 -20.81 -10.60
CA ASP A 82 8.98 -22.09 -9.90
C ASP A 82 9.84 -21.98 -8.62
N SER A 83 9.88 -23.08 -7.86
CA SER A 83 10.64 -23.18 -6.61
C SER A 83 12.16 -23.07 -6.80
N ASP A 84 12.68 -23.56 -7.92
CA ASP A 84 14.11 -23.52 -8.20
C ASP A 84 14.57 -22.11 -8.54
N GLU A 85 13.77 -21.37 -9.31
CA GLU A 85 13.99 -19.94 -9.54
C GLU A 85 13.93 -19.17 -8.23
N ALA A 86 12.92 -19.43 -7.40
CA ALA A 86 12.77 -18.78 -6.09
C ALA A 86 14.00 -19.02 -5.19
N ALA A 87 14.53 -20.25 -5.16
CA ALA A 87 15.72 -20.58 -4.40
C ALA A 87 16.97 -19.83 -4.90
N ARG A 88 17.15 -19.72 -6.22
CA ARG A 88 18.24 -18.94 -6.83
C ARG A 88 18.13 -17.46 -6.51
N VAL A 89 16.92 -16.88 -6.68
CA VAL A 89 16.65 -15.47 -6.36
C VAL A 89 16.93 -15.19 -4.88
N LEU A 90 16.41 -16.03 -3.98
CA LEU A 90 16.66 -15.89 -2.54
C LEU A 90 18.15 -15.93 -2.20
N SER A 91 18.92 -16.80 -2.86
CA SER A 91 20.37 -16.87 -2.69
C SER A 91 21.06 -15.55 -3.05
N GLN A 92 20.67 -14.92 -4.15
CA GLN A 92 21.21 -13.62 -4.58
C GLN A 92 20.78 -12.49 -3.64
N LEU A 93 19.51 -12.47 -3.20
CA LEU A 93 19.02 -11.51 -2.22
C LEU A 93 19.81 -11.56 -0.91
N LYS A 94 20.13 -12.76 -0.42
CA LYS A 94 20.98 -12.93 0.77
C LYS A 94 22.37 -12.32 0.61
N ILE A 95 22.98 -12.42 -0.57
CA ILE A 95 24.28 -11.77 -0.87
C ILE A 95 24.13 -10.25 -0.84
N VAL A 96 23.10 -9.71 -1.51
CA VAL A 96 22.84 -8.27 -1.53
C VAL A 96 22.59 -7.73 -0.12
N ILE A 97 21.77 -8.41 0.68
CA ILE A 97 21.51 -8.05 2.08
C ILE A 97 22.82 -8.07 2.88
N ARG A 98 23.60 -9.14 2.76
CA ARG A 98 24.84 -9.29 3.51
C ARG A 98 25.84 -8.18 3.21
N THR A 99 25.96 -7.77 1.96
CA THR A 99 26.92 -6.74 1.55
C THR A 99 26.42 -5.31 1.83
N ASN A 100 25.09 -5.09 1.90
CA ASN A 100 24.50 -3.77 2.09
C ASN A 100 24.41 -3.41 3.58
N TYR A 101 23.81 -4.26 4.42
CA TYR A 101 23.60 -3.97 5.85
C TYR A 101 23.71 -5.19 6.78
N SER A 102 24.25 -6.29 6.30
CA SER A 102 24.50 -7.55 7.02
C SER A 102 23.23 -8.31 7.43
N ASN A 103 22.43 -7.78 8.34
CA ASN A 103 21.15 -8.32 8.78
C ASN A 103 20.18 -7.17 9.12
N PRO A 104 18.89 -7.31 8.84
CA PRO A 104 17.88 -6.36 9.32
C PRO A 104 17.72 -6.48 10.84
N PRO A 105 17.31 -5.42 11.53
CA PRO A 105 16.85 -5.49 12.91
C PRO A 105 15.70 -6.49 13.03
N THR A 106 15.66 -7.28 14.09
CA THR A 106 14.67 -8.35 14.23
C THR A 106 13.43 -7.94 15.00
N PHE A 107 13.51 -6.94 15.88
CA PHE A 107 12.42 -6.58 16.78
C PHE A 107 11.12 -6.24 16.04
N GLY A 108 11.16 -5.28 15.12
CA GLY A 108 9.97 -4.88 14.36
C GLY A 108 9.38 -6.03 13.54
N ALA A 109 10.24 -6.87 12.94
CA ALA A 109 9.80 -8.05 12.18
C ALA A 109 9.11 -9.08 13.09
N GLN A 110 9.63 -9.30 14.31
CA GLN A 110 9.02 -10.20 15.29
C GLN A 110 7.66 -9.69 15.78
N VAL A 111 7.52 -8.37 16.03
CA VAL A 111 6.23 -7.77 16.39
C VAL A 111 5.20 -8.03 15.31
N VAL A 112 5.53 -7.72 14.05
CA VAL A 112 4.63 -7.94 12.91
C VAL A 112 4.28 -9.42 12.76
N ALA A 113 5.28 -10.31 12.80
CA ALA A 113 5.06 -11.74 12.68
C ALA A 113 4.15 -12.27 13.79
N THR A 114 4.39 -11.87 15.04
CA THR A 114 3.56 -12.28 16.19
C THR A 114 2.11 -11.86 16.02
N VAL A 115 1.86 -10.61 15.62
CA VAL A 115 0.50 -10.11 15.40
C VAL A 115 -0.19 -10.87 14.27
N LEU A 116 0.48 -11.02 13.13
CA LEU A 116 -0.14 -11.65 11.94
C LEU A 116 -0.36 -13.16 12.09
N THR A 117 0.46 -13.85 12.90
CA THR A 117 0.34 -15.31 13.11
C THR A 117 -0.52 -15.69 14.32
N THR A 118 -0.89 -14.75 15.18
CA THR A 118 -1.77 -14.98 16.33
C THR A 118 -3.19 -14.52 16.01
N PRO A 119 -4.17 -15.42 15.81
CA PRO A 119 -5.50 -15.06 15.31
C PRO A 119 -6.20 -13.95 16.09
N GLY A 120 -6.12 -13.97 17.42
CA GLY A 120 -6.73 -12.93 18.26
C GLY A 120 -6.07 -11.56 18.10
N LEU A 121 -4.74 -11.49 18.02
CA LEU A 121 -4.00 -10.26 17.78
C LEU A 121 -4.23 -9.73 16.37
N ARG A 122 -4.26 -10.62 15.39
CA ARG A 122 -4.56 -10.26 14.02
C ARG A 122 -5.95 -9.62 13.90
N ALA A 123 -6.97 -10.21 14.51
CA ALA A 123 -8.32 -9.66 14.47
C ALA A 123 -8.41 -8.27 15.10
N LEU A 124 -7.74 -8.04 16.24
CA LEU A 124 -7.66 -6.72 16.86
C LEU A 124 -6.95 -5.71 15.95
N TRP A 125 -5.82 -6.08 15.37
CA TRP A 125 -5.09 -5.22 14.43
C TRP A 125 -5.94 -4.86 13.20
N GLU A 126 -6.66 -5.82 12.62
CA GLU A 126 -7.56 -5.57 11.48
C GLU A 126 -8.70 -4.61 11.86
N GLN A 127 -9.24 -4.74 13.08
CA GLN A 127 -10.26 -3.84 13.61
C GLN A 127 -9.71 -2.42 13.79
N ASP A 128 -8.54 -2.25 14.41
CA ASP A 128 -7.91 -0.95 14.63
C ASP A 128 -7.59 -0.26 13.31
N LEU A 129 -7.02 -0.99 12.35
CA LEU A 129 -6.74 -0.48 11.00
C LEU A 129 -8.03 -0.06 10.28
N GLY A 130 -9.10 -0.84 10.43
CA GLY A 130 -10.43 -0.49 9.97
C GLY A 130 -10.93 0.82 10.56
N GLY A 131 -10.78 1.01 11.86
CA GLY A 131 -11.13 2.26 12.57
C GLY A 131 -10.37 3.47 12.04
N MET A 132 -9.06 3.34 11.78
CA MET A 132 -8.25 4.39 11.17
C MET A 132 -8.76 4.76 9.77
N ARG A 133 -9.06 3.77 8.93
CA ARG A 133 -9.61 3.97 7.58
C ARG A 133 -10.93 4.72 7.61
N GLU A 134 -11.86 4.30 8.44
CA GLU A 134 -13.18 4.95 8.55
C GLU A 134 -13.06 6.38 9.10
N ARG A 135 -12.15 6.62 10.05
CA ARG A 135 -11.87 7.99 10.51
C ARG A 135 -11.35 8.89 9.38
N ILE A 136 -10.45 8.40 8.53
CA ILE A 136 -9.94 9.17 7.38
C ILE A 136 -11.09 9.53 6.44
N ARG A 137 -11.96 8.56 6.12
CA ARG A 137 -13.16 8.79 5.28
C ARG A 137 -14.08 9.85 5.88
N ALA A 138 -14.39 9.72 7.16
CA ALA A 138 -15.24 10.69 7.87
C ALA A 138 -14.65 12.09 7.87
N MET A 139 -13.33 12.23 8.03
CA MET A 139 -12.67 13.55 8.00
C MET A 139 -12.71 14.18 6.61
N ARG A 140 -12.57 13.41 5.52
CA ARG A 140 -12.74 13.92 4.16
C ARG A 140 -14.17 14.42 3.90
N GLN A 141 -15.17 13.65 4.31
CA GLN A 141 -16.58 14.04 4.20
C GLN A 141 -16.86 15.30 4.99
N ALA A 142 -16.38 15.39 6.23
CA ALA A 142 -16.52 16.57 7.07
C ALA A 142 -15.82 17.80 6.49
N LEU A 143 -14.65 17.63 5.89
CA LEU A 143 -13.92 18.70 5.20
C LEU A 143 -14.75 19.25 4.05
N VAL A 144 -15.25 18.41 3.15
CA VAL A 144 -16.07 18.83 2.00
C VAL A 144 -17.35 19.52 2.48
N ALA A 145 -18.04 18.98 3.48
CA ALA A 145 -19.24 19.58 4.05
C ALA A 145 -18.96 20.99 4.60
N LYS A 146 -17.87 21.16 5.35
CA LYS A 146 -17.47 22.47 5.89
C LYS A 146 -17.06 23.46 4.81
N LEU A 147 -16.35 23.05 3.78
CA LEU A 147 -15.99 23.91 2.65
C LEU A 147 -17.23 24.40 1.91
N ARG A 148 -18.20 23.52 1.66
CA ARG A 148 -19.49 23.88 1.05
C ARG A 148 -20.27 24.88 1.94
N THR A 149 -20.33 24.63 3.25
CA THR A 149 -20.98 25.57 4.20
C THR A 149 -20.29 26.93 4.25
N ALA A 150 -18.96 26.95 4.09
CA ALA A 150 -18.18 28.18 4.04
C ALA A 150 -18.29 28.91 2.68
N GLY A 151 -19.12 28.43 1.74
CA GLY A 151 -19.33 29.05 0.44
C GLY A 151 -18.25 28.84 -0.59
N VAL A 152 -17.33 27.85 -0.38
CA VAL A 152 -16.31 27.50 -1.37
C VAL A 152 -17.02 26.93 -2.60
N GLN A 153 -16.80 27.56 -3.75
CA GLN A 153 -17.35 27.14 -5.03
C GLN A 153 -16.39 26.22 -5.76
N GLY A 154 -16.91 25.32 -6.59
CA GLY A 154 -16.15 24.41 -7.44
C GLY A 154 -16.34 22.93 -7.09
N GLU A 155 -15.68 22.10 -7.86
CA GLU A 155 -15.72 20.66 -7.68
C GLU A 155 -14.89 20.26 -6.45
N LEU A 156 -15.53 19.63 -5.47
CA LEU A 156 -14.89 19.15 -4.23
C LEU A 156 -15.01 17.64 -4.05
N ASP A 157 -15.75 16.96 -4.92
CA ASP A 157 -16.06 15.53 -4.77
C ASP A 157 -14.82 14.65 -4.91
N TYR A 158 -13.82 15.08 -5.69
CA TYR A 158 -12.53 14.41 -5.78
C TYR A 158 -11.84 14.17 -4.41
N ILE A 159 -12.11 15.02 -3.41
CA ILE A 159 -11.57 14.87 -2.05
C ILE A 159 -12.14 13.62 -1.38
N THR A 160 -13.43 13.33 -1.58
CA THR A 160 -14.10 12.17 -1.00
C THR A 160 -13.90 10.89 -1.81
N GLU A 161 -13.56 11.01 -3.10
CA GLU A 161 -13.22 9.88 -3.97
C GLU A 161 -11.81 9.34 -3.72
N GLN A 162 -10.91 10.16 -3.20
CA GLN A 162 -9.55 9.77 -2.86
C GLN A 162 -9.53 8.78 -1.69
N LYS A 163 -8.53 7.88 -1.71
CA LYS A 163 -8.35 6.82 -0.72
C LYS A 163 -7.03 6.94 0.04
N GLY A 164 -6.97 6.30 1.20
CA GLY A 164 -5.74 6.22 2.00
C GLY A 164 -5.38 7.54 2.69
N MET A 165 -4.15 7.64 3.13
CA MET A 165 -3.66 8.75 3.98
C MET A 165 -3.34 10.03 3.21
N PHE A 166 -3.16 9.96 1.89
CA PHE A 166 -2.85 11.13 1.07
C PHE A 166 -4.11 11.74 0.46
N SER A 167 -4.08 13.05 0.28
CA SER A 167 -5.13 13.79 -0.38
C SER A 167 -4.53 14.91 -1.22
N TYR A 168 -4.83 14.91 -2.51
CA TYR A 168 -4.52 16.03 -3.37
C TYR A 168 -5.55 17.13 -3.16
N SER A 169 -5.11 18.30 -2.71
CA SER A 169 -6.01 19.40 -2.35
C SER A 169 -6.39 20.30 -3.53
N GLY A 170 -5.69 20.22 -4.65
CA GLY A 170 -5.87 21.14 -5.78
C GLY A 170 -5.42 22.58 -5.53
N LEU A 171 -4.90 22.89 -4.33
CA LEU A 171 -4.43 24.23 -3.98
C LEU A 171 -3.14 24.57 -4.73
N SER A 172 -3.06 25.82 -5.21
CA SER A 172 -1.83 26.37 -5.77
C SER A 172 -0.78 26.61 -4.67
N LYS A 173 0.50 26.69 -5.05
CA LYS A 173 1.59 27.03 -4.12
C LYS A 173 1.30 28.33 -3.34
N ALA A 174 0.76 29.36 -4.00
CA ALA A 174 0.43 30.62 -3.36
C ALA A 174 -0.69 30.49 -2.30
N GLN A 175 -1.67 29.61 -2.53
CA GLN A 175 -2.73 29.31 -1.56
C GLN A 175 -2.24 28.48 -0.38
N MET A 176 -1.25 27.62 -0.59
CA MET A 176 -0.68 26.80 0.49
C MET A 176 0.28 27.57 1.40
N LEU A 177 0.83 28.71 0.94
CA LEU A 177 1.78 29.52 1.70
C LEU A 177 1.09 30.67 2.49
N ARG A 178 -0.23 30.78 2.44
CA ARG A 178 -1.05 31.73 3.21
C ARG A 178 -1.57 31.10 4.48
#